data_03aa3c28831c8ee29e0dd189bc8a3208
#
_entry.id   03aa3c28831c8ee29e0dd189bc8a3208
#
_cell.length_a   1.000
_cell.length_b   1.000
_cell.length_c   1.000
_cell.angle_alpha   90.00
_cell.angle_beta   90.00
_cell.angle_gamma   90.00
#
_symmetry.space_group_name_H-M   'P 1'
#
loop_
_entity.id
_entity.type
_entity.pdbx_description
1 polymer ?
#
loop_
_entity_poly.entity_id
_entity_poly.type
_entity_poly.pdbx_seq_one_letter_code
_entity_poly.pdbx_strand_id
1 'polypeptide(L)'
;MDILVTVDHLAKSFGAHDIFDKVSFTIRQGEKLGLVGVNGSGKTTLLRCLMDPSFADKGTVQYAGEIRVGYVEQGFDNIEDETIWEFMLRSCPDILSLRETMKELERESGEMTGDALKDVLDRYGRVETRYAHLDGYHYENNIKRVLMGLGYPESTWEHNALALSGGQKTRLQLAAALVNSPDLLILDEPTNHLDIVMSEWLEKYLREFRGGVLIISHDRAFLDAVVEGILEMEGGTLHRYKGNYSRYVEQKELQVLSQTRAYEAQQETIRRTEEYIRRYKAGIKSKMARGRQSQLDRMERIDAPVKEESFTLRLPHAAESAEKVIMLEHLSVGYEGNALLSDIDLVLRRGEKVAIIGPNGSGKSTLLKTILQEIPPLHGEAKIGNRVKIGYFSQSYERLDSQQTILDNFLTEYGMTDEQTRRLLGSMLFRGEDVYKTIGSLSGGQKARLVLLKLVLDGANCLVLDEPTNHLDIMAKEAVEAALETFDGTVLLVTHDRYLVNEVAGRIWAVEKGHLTNYNGNYDFYLEERDKRQQREAPLPESSHRAPKEEPVKPDGSKHRPHEEKSKNQRIYTPAEAEKLLPEVELKIREQ
;
A
#
# COMPACT_ATOMS: atom_id res chain seq x y z
N MET A 1 27.59 4.24 -0.71
CA MET A 1 26.40 3.75 0.01
C MET A 1 26.81 2.47 0.67
N ASP A 2 26.81 2.47 1.98
CA ASP A 2 27.27 1.33 2.77
C ASP A 2 26.20 0.23 2.77
N ILE A 3 26.66 -1.02 2.70
CA ILE A 3 25.74 -2.17 2.77
C ILE A 3 25.34 -2.34 4.24
N LEU A 4 24.06 -2.38 4.53
CA LEU A 4 23.52 -2.63 5.87
C LEU A 4 23.33 -4.13 6.13
N VAL A 5 22.78 -4.85 5.15
CA VAL A 5 22.51 -6.28 5.24
C VAL A 5 22.91 -6.98 3.95
N THR A 6 23.55 -8.12 4.09
CA THR A 6 23.80 -9.08 3.02
C THR A 6 23.12 -10.40 3.36
N VAL A 7 22.26 -10.87 2.47
CA VAL A 7 21.63 -12.18 2.52
C VAL A 7 22.26 -13.03 1.43
N ASP A 8 22.76 -14.21 1.79
CA ASP A 8 23.43 -15.09 0.84
C ASP A 8 22.92 -16.52 0.94
N HIS A 9 22.38 -17.02 -0.20
CA HIS A 9 21.87 -18.38 -0.41
C HIS A 9 20.92 -18.88 0.69
N LEU A 10 20.04 -17.98 1.19
CA LEU A 10 19.09 -18.29 2.25
C LEU A 10 18.06 -19.29 1.77
N ALA A 11 17.76 -20.30 2.59
CA ALA A 11 16.74 -21.30 2.31
C ALA A 11 15.91 -21.61 3.56
N LYS A 12 14.62 -21.88 3.36
CA LYS A 12 13.68 -22.28 4.43
C LYS A 12 12.64 -23.24 3.91
N SER A 13 12.40 -24.29 4.70
CA SER A 13 11.36 -25.29 4.46
C SER A 13 10.55 -25.57 5.72
N PHE A 14 9.31 -26.01 5.55
CA PHE A 14 8.46 -26.54 6.61
C PHE A 14 8.04 -27.98 6.26
N GLY A 15 8.63 -28.92 6.95
CA GLY A 15 8.41 -30.34 6.64
C GLY A 15 8.88 -30.70 5.22
N ALA A 16 7.97 -31.10 4.35
CA ALA A 16 8.27 -31.45 2.95
C ALA A 16 8.06 -30.28 1.96
N HIS A 17 7.68 -29.10 2.44
CA HIS A 17 7.42 -27.95 1.59
C HIS A 17 8.56 -26.94 1.67
N ASP A 18 9.28 -26.77 0.57
CA ASP A 18 10.26 -25.70 0.42
C ASP A 18 9.50 -24.37 0.22
N ILE A 19 9.80 -23.40 1.07
CA ILE A 19 9.21 -22.05 0.97
C ILE A 19 10.03 -21.21 0.00
N PHE A 20 11.36 -21.21 0.20
CA PHE A 20 12.30 -20.60 -0.74
C PHE A 20 13.67 -21.26 -0.65
N ASP A 21 14.41 -21.22 -1.76
CA ASP A 21 15.77 -21.75 -1.88
C ASP A 21 16.69 -20.74 -2.55
N LYS A 22 17.92 -20.63 -2.02
CA LYS A 22 19.01 -19.79 -2.57
C LYS A 22 18.66 -18.30 -2.75
N VAL A 23 17.85 -17.74 -1.85
CA VAL A 23 17.54 -16.31 -1.87
C VAL A 23 18.78 -15.51 -1.50
N SER A 24 19.17 -14.56 -2.35
CA SER A 24 20.31 -13.67 -2.12
C SER A 24 19.99 -12.25 -2.53
N PHE A 25 20.24 -11.29 -1.64
CA PHE A 25 20.09 -9.86 -1.90
C PHE A 25 20.86 -9.01 -0.89
N THR A 26 20.95 -7.71 -1.16
CA THR A 26 21.58 -6.74 -0.26
C THR A 26 20.67 -5.55 -0.04
N ILE A 27 20.70 -4.97 1.14
CA ILE A 27 20.05 -3.70 1.47
C ILE A 27 21.14 -2.68 1.81
N ARG A 28 21.05 -1.49 1.26
CA ARG A 28 22.03 -0.41 1.45
C ARG A 28 21.41 0.74 2.24
N GLN A 29 22.29 1.53 2.85
CA GLN A 29 21.86 2.75 3.53
C GLN A 29 21.14 3.72 2.56
N GLY A 30 19.99 4.20 2.98
CA GLY A 30 19.12 5.07 2.17
C GLY A 30 18.31 4.36 1.11
N GLU A 31 18.51 3.07 0.89
CA GLU A 31 17.78 2.29 -0.10
C GLU A 31 16.39 1.90 0.42
N LYS A 32 15.36 2.04 -0.41
CA LYS A 32 13.97 1.73 -0.10
C LYS A 32 13.47 0.62 -1.02
N LEU A 33 13.29 -0.57 -0.47
CA LEU A 33 12.91 -1.77 -1.19
C LEU A 33 11.50 -2.23 -0.81
N GLY A 34 10.70 -2.55 -1.81
CA GLY A 34 9.42 -3.24 -1.64
C GLY A 34 9.60 -4.76 -1.83
N LEU A 35 9.04 -5.58 -0.95
CA LEU A 35 8.99 -7.02 -1.11
C LEU A 35 7.56 -7.42 -1.49
N VAL A 36 7.38 -7.91 -2.72
CA VAL A 36 6.08 -8.28 -3.28
C VAL A 36 6.03 -9.77 -3.63
N GLY A 37 4.83 -10.30 -3.79
CA GLY A 37 4.57 -11.69 -4.15
C GLY A 37 3.19 -12.12 -3.65
N VAL A 38 2.67 -13.21 -4.20
CA VAL A 38 1.36 -13.77 -3.82
C VAL A 38 1.32 -14.15 -2.32
N ASN A 39 0.12 -14.24 -1.76
CA ASN A 39 -0.04 -14.70 -0.39
C ASN A 39 0.47 -16.14 -0.25
N GLY A 40 1.25 -16.38 0.81
CA GLY A 40 1.91 -17.68 1.03
C GLY A 40 3.24 -17.88 0.28
N SER A 41 3.75 -16.89 -0.47
CA SER A 41 5.04 -17.00 -1.16
C SER A 41 6.27 -16.99 -0.22
N GLY A 42 6.07 -16.76 1.09
CA GLY A 42 7.16 -16.79 2.08
C GLY A 42 7.71 -15.42 2.49
N LYS A 43 7.04 -14.31 2.14
CA LYS A 43 7.49 -12.94 2.48
C LYS A 43 7.74 -12.75 3.98
N THR A 44 6.74 -13.02 4.82
CA THR A 44 6.86 -12.93 6.29
C THR A 44 7.88 -13.92 6.84
N THR A 45 8.01 -15.12 6.23
CA THR A 45 9.04 -16.09 6.60
C THR A 45 10.44 -15.54 6.33
N LEU A 46 10.64 -14.85 5.20
CA LEU A 46 11.90 -14.18 4.88
C LEU A 46 12.22 -13.08 5.89
N LEU A 47 11.23 -12.25 6.29
CA LEU A 47 11.43 -11.24 7.33
C LEU A 47 11.83 -11.88 8.67
N ARG A 48 11.21 -13.00 9.06
CA ARG A 48 11.61 -13.73 10.27
C ARG A 48 13.05 -14.23 10.20
N CYS A 49 13.48 -14.76 9.07
CA CYS A 49 14.88 -15.17 8.87
C CYS A 49 15.85 -13.96 8.91
N LEU A 50 15.40 -12.77 8.53
CA LEU A 50 16.20 -11.56 8.71
C LEU A 50 16.32 -11.19 10.18
N MET A 51 15.23 -11.25 10.95
CA MET A 51 15.24 -10.88 12.38
C MET A 51 15.95 -11.91 13.23
N ASP A 52 15.78 -13.17 12.92
CA ASP A 52 16.45 -14.30 13.57
C ASP A 52 17.14 -15.18 12.53
N PRO A 53 18.43 -14.96 12.25
CA PRO A 53 19.17 -15.76 11.28
C PRO A 53 19.21 -17.27 11.61
N SER A 54 18.98 -17.65 12.86
CA SER A 54 18.94 -19.06 13.28
C SER A 54 17.67 -19.78 12.81
N PHE A 55 16.64 -19.02 12.42
CA PHE A 55 15.39 -19.56 11.88
C PHE A 55 15.54 -20.12 10.46
N ALA A 56 16.56 -19.70 9.71
CA ALA A 56 16.86 -20.22 8.38
C ALA A 56 17.46 -21.64 8.44
N ASP A 57 17.15 -22.47 7.44
CA ASP A 57 17.70 -23.83 7.35
C ASP A 57 19.08 -23.85 6.71
N LYS A 58 19.34 -22.93 5.75
CA LYS A 58 20.63 -22.75 5.06
C LYS A 58 20.86 -21.29 4.70
N GLY A 59 22.12 -20.97 4.40
CA GLY A 59 22.54 -19.63 4.01
C GLY A 59 22.95 -18.77 5.20
N THR A 60 23.22 -17.49 4.94
CA THR A 60 23.67 -16.55 5.97
C THR A 60 23.02 -15.19 5.81
N VAL A 61 22.75 -14.53 6.94
CA VAL A 61 22.37 -13.13 7.01
C VAL A 61 23.49 -12.39 7.77
N GLN A 62 24.08 -11.40 7.14
CA GLN A 62 25.19 -10.63 7.71
C GLN A 62 24.80 -9.16 7.79
N TYR A 63 24.92 -8.59 8.99
CA TYR A 63 24.69 -7.19 9.27
C TYR A 63 26.02 -6.42 9.31
N ALA A 64 26.02 -5.18 8.87
CA ALA A 64 27.20 -4.32 8.89
C ALA A 64 27.45 -3.77 10.31
N GLY A 65 28.26 -4.46 11.10
CA GLY A 65 28.55 -4.04 12.47
C GLY A 65 27.31 -4.10 13.39
N GLU A 66 27.26 -3.19 14.37
CA GLU A 66 26.13 -3.05 15.29
C GLU A 66 25.08 -2.08 14.73
N ILE A 67 24.29 -2.53 13.73
CA ILE A 67 23.18 -1.74 13.22
C ILE A 67 21.93 -1.93 14.07
N ARG A 68 21.14 -0.86 14.20
CA ARG A 68 19.84 -0.90 14.86
C ARG A 68 18.78 -1.25 13.82
N VAL A 69 18.07 -2.35 14.06
CA VAL A 69 16.97 -2.80 13.20
C VAL A 69 15.65 -2.48 13.88
N GLY A 70 14.82 -1.68 13.25
CA GLY A 70 13.43 -1.46 13.64
C GLY A 70 12.54 -2.45 12.89
N TYR A 71 11.78 -3.25 13.63
CA TYR A 71 10.83 -4.20 13.06
C TYR A 71 9.45 -4.00 13.67
N VAL A 72 8.44 -3.99 12.83
CA VAL A 72 7.03 -3.97 13.26
C VAL A 72 6.44 -5.33 12.95
N GLU A 73 6.25 -6.13 13.99
CA GLU A 73 5.62 -7.45 13.91
C GLU A 73 4.10 -7.35 14.06
N GLN A 74 3.38 -8.29 13.46
CA GLN A 74 1.95 -8.47 13.71
C GLN A 74 1.74 -9.17 15.05
N GLY A 75 1.51 -8.40 16.14
CA GLY A 75 1.26 -8.90 17.48
C GLY A 75 1.24 -7.79 18.53
N PHE A 76 0.64 -8.03 19.70
CA PHE A 76 0.42 -6.98 20.72
C PHE A 76 1.14 -7.27 22.05
N ASP A 77 2.14 -8.13 22.07
CA ASP A 77 2.66 -8.75 23.31
C ASP A 77 3.46 -7.81 24.22
N ASN A 78 3.77 -6.57 23.77
CA ASN A 78 4.65 -5.65 24.50
C ASN A 78 3.97 -4.38 25.03
N ILE A 79 2.63 -4.31 25.06
CA ILE A 79 1.91 -3.17 25.62
C ILE A 79 1.50 -3.49 27.06
N GLU A 80 2.03 -2.72 28.02
CA GLU A 80 1.78 -2.84 29.44
C GLU A 80 0.67 -1.87 29.90
N ASP A 81 0.37 -1.85 31.20
CA ASP A 81 -0.55 -0.90 31.81
C ASP A 81 0.12 0.48 31.96
N GLU A 82 0.21 1.20 30.88
CA GLU A 82 0.90 2.48 30.75
C GLU A 82 0.15 3.41 29.78
N THR A 83 0.43 4.70 29.84
CA THR A 83 -0.11 5.67 28.87
C THR A 83 0.57 5.55 27.51
N ILE A 84 -0.10 6.06 26.45
CA ILE A 84 0.49 6.14 25.11
C ILE A 84 1.84 6.87 25.14
N TRP A 85 1.92 7.96 25.92
CA TRP A 85 3.14 8.74 26.05
C TRP A 85 4.28 7.97 26.73
N GLU A 86 3.98 7.28 27.85
CA GLU A 86 4.95 6.44 28.58
C GLU A 86 5.46 5.29 27.69
N PHE A 87 4.56 4.62 26.95
CA PHE A 87 4.94 3.60 25.98
C PHE A 87 5.94 4.13 24.95
N MET A 88 5.70 5.32 24.39
CA MET A 88 6.60 5.94 23.43
C MET A 88 7.95 6.32 24.02
N LEU A 89 7.97 6.84 25.24
CA LEU A 89 9.23 7.10 25.97
C LEU A 89 10.01 5.80 26.21
N ARG A 90 9.37 4.76 26.72
CA ARG A 90 9.96 3.44 26.98
C ARG A 90 10.52 2.79 25.69
N SER A 91 9.94 3.12 24.55
CA SER A 91 10.42 2.64 23.24
C SER A 91 11.77 3.22 22.82
N CYS A 92 12.33 4.21 23.55
CA CYS A 92 13.63 4.83 23.29
C CYS A 92 14.64 4.58 24.44
N PRO A 93 14.94 3.31 24.80
CA PRO A 93 15.72 2.99 26.02
C PRO A 93 17.14 3.56 25.98
N ASP A 94 17.79 3.56 24.82
CA ASP A 94 19.15 4.08 24.67
C ASP A 94 19.22 5.59 24.96
N ILE A 95 18.24 6.35 24.48
CA ILE A 95 18.17 7.81 24.72
C ILE A 95 17.90 8.09 26.18
N LEU A 96 16.97 7.34 26.81
CA LEU A 96 16.66 7.52 28.22
C LEU A 96 17.86 7.20 29.13
N SER A 97 18.55 6.08 28.88
CA SER A 97 19.71 5.67 29.67
C SER A 97 20.87 6.67 29.56
N LEU A 98 21.13 7.20 28.36
CA LEU A 98 22.13 8.24 28.15
C LEU A 98 21.75 9.55 28.86
N ARG A 99 20.47 9.93 28.84
CA ARG A 99 19.96 11.12 29.56
C ARG A 99 20.13 10.98 31.07
N GLU A 100 19.85 9.82 31.62
CA GLU A 100 20.06 9.54 33.04
C GLU A 100 21.56 9.60 33.40
N THR A 101 22.40 8.94 32.61
CA THR A 101 23.86 8.98 32.77
C THR A 101 24.41 10.41 32.71
N MET A 102 23.90 11.24 31.77
CA MET A 102 24.29 12.65 31.72
C MET A 102 23.94 13.40 33.01
N LYS A 103 22.73 13.21 33.54
CA LYS A 103 22.29 13.83 34.80
C LYS A 103 23.14 13.38 35.99
N GLU A 104 23.52 12.11 36.04
CA GLU A 104 24.41 11.59 37.09
C GLU A 104 25.80 12.23 37.00
N LEU A 105 26.37 12.29 35.78
CA LEU A 105 27.69 12.91 35.58
C LEU A 105 27.67 14.43 35.82
N GLU A 106 26.57 15.12 35.55
CA GLU A 106 26.38 16.53 35.92
C GLU A 106 26.41 16.72 37.42
N ARG A 107 25.74 15.84 38.19
CA ARG A 107 25.77 15.87 39.65
C ARG A 107 27.17 15.58 40.19
N GLU A 108 27.82 14.50 39.69
CA GLU A 108 29.20 14.16 40.06
C GLU A 108 30.17 15.30 39.80
N SER A 109 30.04 16.02 38.68
CA SER A 109 30.90 17.14 38.32
C SER A 109 30.81 18.32 39.30
N GLY A 110 29.64 18.51 39.91
CA GLY A 110 29.44 19.53 40.96
C GLY A 110 30.12 19.21 42.28
N GLU A 111 30.48 17.96 42.55
CA GLU A 111 31.08 17.47 43.81
C GLU A 111 32.60 17.24 43.68
N MET A 112 33.16 17.18 42.47
CA MET A 112 34.54 16.81 42.17
C MET A 112 35.42 18.03 41.83
N THR A 113 36.74 17.90 42.11
CA THR A 113 37.74 18.92 41.77
C THR A 113 39.04 18.29 41.24
N GLY A 114 39.87 19.05 40.52
CA GLY A 114 41.16 18.59 40.00
C GLY A 114 41.04 17.52 38.91
N ASP A 115 41.92 16.51 38.92
CA ASP A 115 41.97 15.46 37.87
C ASP A 115 40.70 14.62 37.83
N ALA A 116 40.04 14.38 38.98
CA ALA A 116 38.77 13.66 39.04
C ALA A 116 37.65 14.41 38.28
N LEU A 117 37.57 15.70 38.38
CA LEU A 117 36.64 16.53 37.59
C LEU A 117 36.89 16.37 36.11
N LYS A 118 38.16 16.35 35.68
CA LYS A 118 38.53 16.21 34.26
C LYS A 118 38.06 14.86 33.72
N ASP A 119 38.22 13.75 34.46
CA ASP A 119 37.77 12.44 34.05
C ASP A 119 36.23 12.36 33.94
N VAL A 120 35.49 13.02 34.83
CA VAL A 120 34.01 13.11 34.77
C VAL A 120 33.57 13.91 33.53
N LEU A 121 34.24 15.05 33.27
CA LEU A 121 33.92 15.87 32.08
C LEU A 121 34.25 15.15 30.76
N ASP A 122 35.32 14.36 30.70
CA ASP A 122 35.65 13.55 29.51
C ASP A 122 34.64 12.43 29.29
N ARG A 123 34.09 11.83 30.36
CA ARG A 123 32.99 10.85 30.30
C ARG A 123 31.70 11.53 29.83
N TYR A 124 31.37 12.70 30.38
CA TYR A 124 30.20 13.48 30.00
C TYR A 124 30.25 13.83 28.49
N GLY A 125 31.36 14.34 27.98
CA GLY A 125 31.51 14.68 26.56
C GLY A 125 31.31 13.47 25.62
N ARG A 126 31.74 12.26 26.03
CA ARG A 126 31.48 11.04 25.25
C ARG A 126 30.00 10.65 25.24
N VAL A 127 29.35 10.72 26.40
CA VAL A 127 27.91 10.42 26.54
C VAL A 127 27.08 11.45 25.80
N GLU A 128 27.40 12.73 25.94
CA GLU A 128 26.73 13.83 25.21
C GLU A 128 26.86 13.67 23.68
N THR A 129 28.06 13.35 23.20
CA THR A 129 28.28 13.09 21.76
C THR A 129 27.39 11.95 21.26
N ARG A 130 27.27 10.88 22.04
CA ARG A 130 26.40 9.75 21.70
C ARG A 130 24.92 10.11 21.78
N TYR A 131 24.52 10.88 22.79
CA TYR A 131 23.16 11.40 22.95
C TYR A 131 22.75 12.30 21.79
N ALA A 132 23.64 13.22 21.38
CA ALA A 132 23.42 14.08 20.22
C ALA A 132 23.35 13.30 18.89
N HIS A 133 24.21 12.27 18.75
CA HIS A 133 24.18 11.40 17.55
C HIS A 133 22.85 10.62 17.41
N LEU A 134 22.20 10.29 18.53
CA LEU A 134 20.89 9.65 18.57
C LEU A 134 19.73 10.65 18.46
N ASP A 135 20.00 11.93 18.17
CA ASP A 135 19.03 13.03 18.15
C ASP A 135 18.28 13.20 19.49
N GLY A 136 18.96 12.91 20.59
CA GLY A 136 18.39 12.90 21.94
C GLY A 136 17.80 14.23 22.39
N TYR A 137 18.27 15.35 21.86
CA TYR A 137 17.72 16.69 22.19
C TYR A 137 16.33 16.93 21.56
N HIS A 138 15.98 16.22 20.50
CA HIS A 138 14.71 16.39 19.76
C HIS A 138 13.77 15.19 19.88
N TYR A 139 14.13 14.15 20.65
CA TYR A 139 13.37 12.90 20.67
C TYR A 139 11.90 13.07 21.11
N GLU A 140 11.63 13.94 22.09
CA GLU A 140 10.24 14.21 22.52
C GLU A 140 9.43 14.91 21.40
N ASN A 141 10.05 15.85 20.69
CA ASN A 141 9.40 16.48 19.52
C ASN A 141 9.17 15.47 18.38
N ASN A 142 10.10 14.53 18.21
CA ASN A 142 9.97 13.48 17.22
C ASN A 142 8.82 12.51 17.61
N ILE A 143 8.70 12.15 18.89
CA ILE A 143 7.54 11.38 19.41
C ILE A 143 6.24 12.11 19.09
N LYS A 144 6.13 13.41 19.42
CA LYS A 144 4.94 14.22 19.14
C LYS A 144 4.59 14.23 17.66
N ARG A 145 5.58 14.47 16.81
CA ARG A 145 5.41 14.48 15.34
C ARG A 145 4.89 13.15 14.81
N VAL A 146 5.45 12.03 15.29
CA VAL A 146 5.07 10.69 14.84
C VAL A 146 3.69 10.30 15.35
N LEU A 147 3.38 10.56 16.62
CA LEU A 147 2.05 10.30 17.19
C LEU A 147 0.97 11.08 16.44
N MET A 148 1.15 12.38 16.23
CA MET A 148 0.19 13.19 15.47
C MET A 148 0.01 12.68 14.03
N GLY A 149 1.11 12.32 13.37
CA GLY A 149 1.08 11.78 12.00
C GLY A 149 0.34 10.45 11.87
N LEU A 150 0.36 9.63 12.91
CA LEU A 150 -0.34 8.35 12.97
C LEU A 150 -1.71 8.43 13.67
N GLY A 151 -2.27 9.64 13.81
CA GLY A 151 -3.64 9.85 14.26
C GLY A 151 -3.85 9.75 15.77
N TYR A 152 -2.81 10.08 16.57
CA TYR A 152 -2.90 10.25 18.01
C TYR A 152 -2.78 11.74 18.36
N PRO A 153 -3.91 12.47 18.47
CA PRO A 153 -3.90 13.86 18.90
C PRO A 153 -3.42 13.98 20.35
N GLU A 154 -2.91 15.14 20.72
CA GLU A 154 -2.31 15.40 22.05
C GLU A 154 -3.27 15.04 23.22
N SER A 155 -4.57 15.26 23.01
CA SER A 155 -5.60 14.90 23.99
C SER A 155 -5.70 13.41 24.33
N THR A 156 -5.09 12.53 23.53
CA THR A 156 -5.15 11.07 23.72
C THR A 156 -3.90 10.50 24.35
N TRP A 157 -2.81 11.26 24.50
CA TRP A 157 -1.51 10.72 24.93
C TRP A 157 -1.50 10.18 26.33
N GLU A 158 -2.36 10.73 27.21
CA GLU A 158 -2.54 10.26 28.60
C GLU A 158 -3.52 9.08 28.71
N HIS A 159 -4.10 8.62 27.59
CA HIS A 159 -4.96 7.44 27.62
C HIS A 159 -4.13 6.17 27.76
N ASN A 160 -4.73 5.18 28.46
CA ASN A 160 -4.11 3.88 28.66
C ASN A 160 -3.96 3.13 27.32
N ALA A 161 -2.73 2.70 27.01
CA ALA A 161 -2.41 2.00 25.78
C ALA A 161 -3.07 0.61 25.68
N LEU A 162 -3.38 -0.05 26.80
CA LEU A 162 -4.13 -1.31 26.81
C LEU A 162 -5.58 -1.15 26.31
N ALA A 163 -6.19 0.01 26.54
CA ALA A 163 -7.58 0.27 26.13
C ALA A 163 -7.73 0.50 24.62
N LEU A 164 -6.63 0.61 23.87
CA LEU A 164 -6.63 0.81 22.43
C LEU A 164 -7.18 -0.41 21.68
N SER A 165 -7.89 -0.15 20.57
CA SER A 165 -8.29 -1.21 19.64
C SER A 165 -7.07 -1.88 19.00
N GLY A 166 -7.23 -3.09 18.43
CA GLY A 166 -6.15 -3.81 17.76
C GLY A 166 -5.42 -2.96 16.72
N GLY A 167 -6.16 -2.33 15.81
CA GLY A 167 -5.56 -1.46 14.79
C GLY A 167 -4.87 -0.21 15.37
N GLN A 168 -5.37 0.33 16.48
CA GLN A 168 -4.66 1.40 17.19
C GLN A 168 -3.36 0.90 17.80
N LYS A 169 -3.36 -0.28 18.44
CA LYS A 169 -2.14 -0.89 18.99
C LYS A 169 -1.07 -1.10 17.91
N THR A 170 -1.45 -1.62 16.74
CA THR A 170 -0.52 -1.78 15.60
C THR A 170 0.07 -0.43 15.17
N ARG A 171 -0.75 0.62 15.09
CA ARG A 171 -0.27 1.98 14.77
C ARG A 171 0.68 2.53 15.84
N LEU A 172 0.43 2.25 17.11
CA LEU A 172 1.31 2.68 18.20
C LEU A 172 2.67 1.96 18.14
N GLN A 173 2.70 0.67 17.80
CA GLN A 173 3.95 -0.08 17.57
C GLN A 173 4.71 0.47 16.36
N LEU A 174 4.01 0.80 15.28
CA LEU A 174 4.62 1.48 14.14
C LEU A 174 5.26 2.81 14.57
N ALA A 175 4.55 3.62 15.38
CA ALA A 175 5.10 4.87 15.92
C ALA A 175 6.41 4.64 16.68
N ALA A 176 6.44 3.63 17.56
CA ALA A 176 7.62 3.27 18.33
C ALA A 176 8.81 2.88 17.46
N ALA A 177 8.57 2.08 16.40
CA ALA A 177 9.62 1.69 15.46
C ALA A 177 10.18 2.88 14.67
N LEU A 178 9.35 3.85 14.31
CA LEU A 178 9.76 5.05 13.57
C LEU A 178 10.57 6.01 14.44
N VAL A 179 10.17 6.21 15.70
CA VAL A 179 10.83 7.18 16.61
C VAL A 179 12.26 6.76 16.95
N ASN A 180 12.54 5.47 17.03
CA ASN A 180 13.88 4.96 17.33
C ASN A 180 14.95 5.29 16.27
N SER A 181 14.55 5.84 15.12
CA SER A 181 15.43 6.17 13.99
C SER A 181 16.44 5.05 13.70
N PRO A 182 15.98 3.83 13.39
CA PRO A 182 16.86 2.68 13.16
C PRO A 182 17.71 2.87 11.89
N ASP A 183 18.82 2.12 11.77
CA ASP A 183 19.63 2.13 10.55
C ASP A 183 18.96 1.34 9.43
N LEU A 184 18.20 0.29 9.80
CA LEU A 184 17.33 -0.49 8.91
C LEU A 184 15.93 -0.58 9.50
N LEU A 185 14.92 -0.23 8.73
CA LEU A 185 13.51 -0.34 9.07
C LEU A 185 12.85 -1.44 8.24
N ILE A 186 12.26 -2.42 8.89
CA ILE A 186 11.52 -3.53 8.27
C ILE A 186 10.05 -3.39 8.63
N LEU A 187 9.18 -3.25 7.62
CA LEU A 187 7.76 -3.01 7.78
C LEU A 187 6.96 -4.12 7.09
N ASP A 188 6.13 -4.84 7.85
CA ASP A 188 5.19 -5.84 7.32
C ASP A 188 3.77 -5.26 7.34
N GLU A 189 3.23 -4.94 6.15
CA GLU A 189 1.92 -4.35 5.92
C GLU A 189 1.64 -3.08 6.77
N PRO A 190 2.51 -2.05 6.72
CA PRO A 190 2.38 -0.88 7.60
C PRO A 190 1.16 -0.01 7.30
N THR A 191 0.57 -0.13 6.11
CA THR A 191 -0.62 0.60 5.69
C THR A 191 -1.93 -0.01 6.20
N ASN A 192 -1.89 -1.24 6.73
CA ASN A 192 -3.06 -1.83 7.36
C ASN A 192 -3.51 -0.97 8.55
N HIS A 193 -4.80 -0.68 8.62
CA HIS A 193 -5.42 0.19 9.64
C HIS A 193 -5.07 1.69 9.56
N LEU A 194 -4.30 2.13 8.53
CA LEU A 194 -4.10 3.54 8.24
C LEU A 194 -5.21 4.05 7.31
N ASP A 195 -5.67 5.26 7.55
CA ASP A 195 -6.44 5.97 6.55
C ASP A 195 -5.53 6.68 5.52
N ILE A 196 -6.14 7.29 4.53
CA ILE A 196 -5.41 7.95 3.44
C ILE A 196 -4.47 9.03 3.97
N VAL A 197 -4.90 9.82 4.96
CA VAL A 197 -4.10 10.93 5.51
C VAL A 197 -2.88 10.42 6.27
N MET A 198 -3.06 9.38 7.08
CA MET A 198 -1.95 8.73 7.80
C MET A 198 -0.99 8.04 6.83
N SER A 199 -1.50 7.41 5.76
CA SER A 199 -0.69 6.78 4.71
C SER A 199 0.16 7.82 3.97
N GLU A 200 -0.42 8.96 3.57
CA GLU A 200 0.29 10.08 2.94
C GLU A 200 1.39 10.65 3.87
N TRP A 201 1.10 10.74 5.16
CA TRP A 201 2.08 11.18 6.15
C TRP A 201 3.25 10.17 6.27
N LEU A 202 2.94 8.87 6.34
CA LEU A 202 3.95 7.80 6.43
C LEU A 202 4.83 7.77 5.18
N GLU A 203 4.25 7.93 3.99
CA GLU A 203 4.99 8.05 2.73
C GLU A 203 6.00 9.18 2.76
N LYS A 204 5.58 10.36 3.23
CA LYS A 204 6.46 11.52 3.36
C LYS A 204 7.58 11.24 4.36
N TYR A 205 7.25 10.66 5.51
CA TYR A 205 8.24 10.30 6.53
C TYR A 205 9.29 9.33 5.99
N LEU A 206 8.86 8.24 5.31
CA LEU A 206 9.75 7.22 4.77
C LEU A 206 10.60 7.73 3.60
N ARG A 207 10.11 8.66 2.80
CA ARG A 207 10.92 9.34 1.76
C ARG A 207 12.07 10.15 2.35
N GLU A 208 11.84 10.82 3.47
CA GLU A 208 12.84 11.61 4.19
C GLU A 208 13.77 10.75 5.07
N PHE A 209 13.40 9.48 5.31
CA PHE A 209 14.15 8.58 6.17
C PHE A 209 15.51 8.23 5.56
N ARG A 210 16.58 8.35 6.37
CA ARG A 210 17.98 8.19 5.91
C ARG A 210 18.50 6.75 5.98
N GLY A 211 17.87 5.90 6.74
CA GLY A 211 18.21 4.47 6.86
C GLY A 211 17.73 3.65 5.67
N GLY A 212 18.12 2.36 5.63
CA GLY A 212 17.55 1.39 4.70
C GLY A 212 16.11 1.05 5.10
N VAL A 213 15.26 0.76 4.12
CA VAL A 213 13.87 0.35 4.36
C VAL A 213 13.54 -0.87 3.53
N LEU A 214 12.95 -1.88 4.16
CA LEU A 214 12.35 -3.04 3.50
C LEU A 214 10.86 -3.10 3.87
N ILE A 215 9.98 -3.04 2.86
CA ILE A 215 8.54 -2.93 3.05
C ILE A 215 7.84 -4.10 2.36
N ILE A 216 7.01 -4.83 3.09
CA ILE A 216 5.95 -5.65 2.50
C ILE A 216 4.69 -4.81 2.52
N SER A 217 4.05 -4.64 1.36
CA SER A 217 2.73 -4.00 1.29
C SER A 217 1.94 -4.47 0.08
N HIS A 218 0.63 -4.53 0.26
CA HIS A 218 -0.36 -4.72 -0.81
C HIS A 218 -1.00 -3.39 -1.25
N ASP A 219 -0.51 -2.26 -0.74
CA ASP A 219 -0.88 -0.92 -1.20
C ASP A 219 0.08 -0.45 -2.31
N ARG A 220 -0.39 -0.52 -3.56
CA ARG A 220 0.38 -0.15 -4.75
C ARG A 220 0.77 1.33 -4.76
N ALA A 221 -0.14 2.22 -4.32
CA ALA A 221 0.11 3.65 -4.27
C ALA A 221 1.21 3.98 -3.26
N PHE A 222 1.19 3.31 -2.11
CA PHE A 222 2.22 3.44 -1.08
C PHE A 222 3.58 2.95 -1.59
N LEU A 223 3.62 1.79 -2.25
CA LEU A 223 4.85 1.27 -2.86
C LEU A 223 5.37 2.24 -3.93
N ASP A 224 4.51 2.75 -4.82
CA ASP A 224 4.91 3.72 -5.84
C ASP A 224 5.49 5.01 -5.27
N ALA A 225 4.94 5.47 -4.14
CA ALA A 225 5.37 6.69 -3.50
C ALA A 225 6.71 6.57 -2.76
N VAL A 226 7.05 5.37 -2.24
CA VAL A 226 8.16 5.20 -1.29
C VAL A 226 9.33 4.43 -1.86
N VAL A 227 9.10 3.34 -2.65
CA VAL A 227 10.17 2.41 -3.00
C VAL A 227 10.92 2.79 -4.27
N GLU A 228 12.22 2.46 -4.30
CA GLU A 228 13.14 2.70 -5.41
C GLU A 228 13.56 1.38 -6.09
N GLY A 229 13.19 0.24 -5.51
CA GLY A 229 13.40 -1.09 -6.04
C GLY A 229 12.41 -2.08 -5.49
N ILE A 230 12.08 -3.10 -6.28
CA ILE A 230 11.18 -4.19 -5.91
C ILE A 230 11.96 -5.50 -5.84
N LEU A 231 11.72 -6.25 -4.79
CA LEU A 231 12.09 -7.65 -4.62
C LEU A 231 10.82 -8.48 -4.80
N GLU A 232 10.75 -9.26 -5.86
CA GLU A 232 9.62 -10.16 -6.11
C GLU A 232 9.95 -11.57 -5.66
N MET A 233 9.08 -12.14 -4.83
CA MET A 233 9.17 -13.52 -4.40
C MET A 233 8.18 -14.37 -5.20
N GLU A 234 8.72 -15.19 -6.13
CA GLU A 234 7.94 -16.05 -7.03
C GLU A 234 8.57 -17.44 -7.11
N GLY A 235 7.75 -18.49 -6.94
CA GLY A 235 8.21 -19.88 -7.05
C GLY A 235 9.38 -20.26 -6.13
N GLY A 236 9.47 -19.64 -4.95
CA GLY A 236 10.57 -19.86 -4.00
C GLY A 236 11.89 -19.17 -4.36
N THR A 237 11.90 -18.33 -5.39
CA THR A 237 13.04 -17.53 -5.83
C THR A 237 12.78 -16.05 -5.62
N LEU A 238 13.85 -15.23 -5.60
CA LEU A 238 13.76 -13.79 -5.45
C LEU A 238 14.32 -13.08 -6.69
N HIS A 239 13.52 -12.23 -7.29
CA HIS A 239 13.90 -11.41 -8.43
C HIS A 239 13.92 -9.93 -8.03
N ARG A 240 14.96 -9.20 -8.47
CA ARG A 240 15.10 -7.77 -8.17
C ARG A 240 14.84 -6.93 -9.39
N TYR A 241 13.96 -5.93 -9.26
CA TYR A 241 13.61 -4.95 -10.27
C TYR A 241 14.00 -3.55 -9.80
N LYS A 242 14.39 -2.68 -10.72
CA LYS A 242 14.72 -1.28 -10.43
C LYS A 242 13.52 -0.39 -10.69
N GLY A 243 13.30 0.56 -9.80
CA GLY A 243 12.21 1.53 -9.88
C GLY A 243 11.10 1.23 -8.89
N ASN A 244 10.03 2.03 -8.97
CA ASN A 244 8.84 1.90 -8.15
C ASN A 244 7.94 0.74 -8.63
N TYR A 245 6.79 0.58 -7.99
CA TYR A 245 5.86 -0.51 -8.30
C TYR A 245 5.35 -0.47 -9.75
N SER A 246 4.96 0.70 -10.26
CA SER A 246 4.49 0.84 -11.65
C SER A 246 5.55 0.41 -12.68
N ARG A 247 6.81 0.81 -12.47
CA ARG A 247 7.92 0.36 -13.33
C ARG A 247 8.21 -1.13 -13.24
N TYR A 248 8.03 -1.72 -12.06
CA TYR A 248 8.13 -3.16 -11.88
C TYR A 248 7.10 -3.89 -12.73
N VAL A 249 5.82 -3.46 -12.68
CA VAL A 249 4.73 -4.07 -13.48
C VAL A 249 5.08 -4.04 -14.97
N GLU A 250 5.50 -2.88 -15.51
CA GLU A 250 5.92 -2.75 -16.90
C GLU A 250 7.08 -3.72 -17.27
N GLN A 251 8.11 -3.81 -16.41
CA GLN A 251 9.24 -4.69 -16.63
C GLN A 251 8.83 -6.17 -16.60
N LYS A 252 7.94 -6.55 -15.64
CA LYS A 252 7.43 -7.91 -15.54
C LYS A 252 6.59 -8.29 -16.76
N GLU A 253 5.69 -7.43 -17.22
CA GLU A 253 4.89 -7.66 -18.43
C GLU A 253 5.78 -7.89 -19.66
N LEU A 254 6.79 -7.07 -19.86
CA LEU A 254 7.75 -7.23 -20.94
C LEU A 254 8.55 -8.54 -20.84
N GLN A 255 8.95 -8.91 -19.62
CA GLN A 255 9.65 -10.17 -19.36
C GLN A 255 8.77 -11.39 -19.68
N VAL A 256 7.53 -11.41 -19.19
CA VAL A 256 6.55 -12.48 -19.44
C VAL A 256 6.25 -12.58 -20.93
N LEU A 257 6.06 -11.45 -21.62
CA LEU A 257 5.83 -11.43 -23.07
C LEU A 257 7.03 -12.01 -23.84
N SER A 258 8.24 -11.64 -23.45
CA SER A 258 9.48 -12.16 -24.06
C SER A 258 9.63 -13.67 -23.82
N GLN A 259 9.40 -14.13 -22.59
CA GLN A 259 9.45 -15.55 -22.23
C GLN A 259 8.38 -16.35 -22.98
N THR A 260 7.17 -15.82 -23.10
CA THR A 260 6.07 -16.45 -23.86
C THR A 260 6.45 -16.65 -25.31
N ARG A 261 6.99 -15.62 -25.96
CA ARG A 261 7.46 -15.71 -27.36
C ARG A 261 8.60 -16.72 -27.53
N ALA A 262 9.55 -16.71 -26.61
CA ALA A 262 10.66 -17.66 -26.65
C ALA A 262 10.16 -19.10 -26.45
N TYR A 263 9.25 -19.34 -25.51
CA TYR A 263 8.62 -20.64 -25.29
C TYR A 263 7.84 -21.12 -26.52
N GLU A 264 6.97 -20.28 -27.09
CA GLU A 264 6.21 -20.64 -28.31
C GLU A 264 7.12 -20.97 -29.49
N ALA A 265 8.17 -20.19 -29.72
CA ALA A 265 9.15 -20.45 -30.76
C ALA A 265 9.91 -21.78 -30.53
N GLN A 266 10.26 -22.07 -29.29
CA GLN A 266 10.90 -23.35 -28.94
C GLN A 266 9.91 -24.52 -29.13
N GLN A 267 8.67 -24.42 -28.66
CA GLN A 267 7.64 -25.45 -28.85
C GLN A 267 7.38 -25.74 -30.34
N GLU A 268 7.32 -24.69 -31.18
CA GLU A 268 7.18 -24.88 -32.62
C GLU A 268 8.37 -25.60 -33.21
N THR A 269 9.59 -25.28 -32.75
CA THR A 269 10.83 -25.95 -33.18
C THR A 269 10.85 -27.42 -32.73
N ILE A 270 10.44 -27.70 -31.50
CA ILE A 270 10.31 -29.08 -30.98
C ILE A 270 9.29 -29.85 -31.83
N ARG A 271 8.11 -29.31 -32.04
CA ARG A 271 7.04 -29.92 -32.83
C ARG A 271 7.51 -30.28 -34.24
N ARG A 272 8.11 -29.33 -34.95
CA ARG A 272 8.66 -29.56 -36.32
C ARG A 272 9.75 -30.64 -36.33
N THR A 273 10.59 -30.65 -35.30
CA THR A 273 11.69 -31.64 -35.18
C THR A 273 11.11 -33.01 -34.88
N GLU A 274 10.15 -33.16 -34.00
CA GLU A 274 9.47 -34.43 -33.71
C GLU A 274 8.71 -34.98 -34.93
N GLU A 275 8.01 -34.11 -35.68
CA GLU A 275 7.36 -34.51 -36.93
C GLU A 275 8.34 -35.02 -37.96
N TYR A 276 9.51 -34.34 -38.08
CA TYR A 276 10.59 -34.81 -38.96
C TYR A 276 11.13 -36.18 -38.51
N ILE A 277 11.40 -36.35 -37.22
CA ILE A 277 11.88 -37.62 -36.64
C ILE A 277 10.82 -38.72 -36.90
N ARG A 278 9.54 -38.47 -36.60
CA ARG A 278 8.44 -39.43 -36.82
C ARG A 278 8.36 -39.87 -38.30
N ARG A 279 8.47 -38.92 -39.24
CA ARG A 279 8.39 -39.20 -40.70
C ARG A 279 9.58 -39.98 -41.22
N TYR A 280 10.79 -39.77 -40.68
CA TYR A 280 12.04 -40.34 -41.25
C TYR A 280 12.76 -41.31 -40.29
N LYS A 281 12.11 -41.78 -39.23
CA LYS A 281 12.67 -42.72 -38.23
C LYS A 281 13.14 -44.05 -38.87
N ALA A 282 12.44 -44.50 -39.89
CA ALA A 282 12.81 -45.68 -40.69
C ALA A 282 13.05 -45.24 -42.14
N GLY A 283 14.19 -45.61 -42.74
CA GLY A 283 14.52 -45.31 -44.12
C GLY A 283 15.87 -44.60 -44.33
N ILE A 284 16.12 -44.15 -45.55
CA ILE A 284 17.42 -43.59 -46.02
C ILE A 284 17.88 -42.38 -45.16
N LYS A 285 16.96 -41.63 -44.60
CA LYS A 285 17.24 -40.45 -43.74
C LYS A 285 17.29 -40.76 -42.23
N SER A 286 17.28 -42.03 -41.82
CA SER A 286 17.28 -42.43 -40.39
C SER A 286 18.49 -41.93 -39.60
N LYS A 287 19.66 -41.78 -40.22
CA LYS A 287 20.85 -41.20 -39.56
C LYS A 287 20.63 -39.72 -39.19
N MET A 288 20.02 -38.95 -40.11
CA MET A 288 19.68 -37.54 -39.85
C MET A 288 18.56 -37.40 -38.77
N ALA A 289 17.57 -38.31 -38.80
CA ALA A 289 16.52 -38.33 -37.77
C ALA A 289 17.10 -38.62 -36.38
N ARG A 290 18.07 -39.56 -36.26
CA ARG A 290 18.78 -39.81 -35.00
C ARG A 290 19.60 -38.60 -34.53
N GLY A 291 20.30 -37.93 -35.46
CA GLY A 291 21.03 -36.69 -35.10
C GLY A 291 20.12 -35.60 -34.56
N ARG A 292 18.94 -35.37 -35.16
CA ARG A 292 17.94 -34.41 -34.66
C ARG A 292 17.33 -34.85 -33.33
N GLN A 293 17.13 -36.15 -33.11
CA GLN A 293 16.69 -36.67 -31.82
C GLN A 293 17.70 -36.33 -30.73
N SER A 294 18.98 -36.62 -30.96
CA SER A 294 20.06 -36.30 -30.01
C SER A 294 20.21 -34.80 -29.75
N GLN A 295 19.90 -33.96 -30.73
CA GLN A 295 19.86 -32.50 -30.57
C GLN A 295 18.68 -32.08 -29.72
N LEU A 296 17.49 -32.67 -29.93
CA LEU A 296 16.27 -32.41 -29.14
C LEU A 296 16.44 -32.86 -27.69
N ASP A 297 17.09 -34.02 -27.47
CA ASP A 297 17.36 -34.58 -26.14
C ASP A 297 18.34 -33.73 -25.30
N ARG A 298 19.19 -32.93 -25.98
CA ARG A 298 20.17 -32.01 -25.35
C ARG A 298 19.64 -30.57 -25.23
N MET A 299 18.48 -30.29 -25.79
CA MET A 299 17.91 -28.94 -25.78
C MET A 299 17.44 -28.60 -24.35
N GLU A 300 18.01 -27.54 -23.78
CA GLU A 300 17.43 -26.92 -22.57
C GLU A 300 16.01 -26.46 -22.85
N ARG A 301 15.06 -27.00 -22.10
CA ARG A 301 13.67 -26.62 -22.27
C ARG A 301 13.41 -25.35 -21.50
N ILE A 302 12.82 -24.37 -22.19
CA ILE A 302 12.29 -23.15 -21.56
C ILE A 302 11.02 -23.56 -20.81
N ASP A 303 10.94 -23.23 -19.55
CA ASP A 303 9.73 -23.44 -18.76
C ASP A 303 8.58 -22.61 -19.32
N ALA A 304 7.39 -23.20 -19.31
CA ALA A 304 6.20 -22.47 -19.70
C ALA A 304 6.07 -21.23 -18.79
N PRO A 305 5.84 -20.04 -19.39
CA PRO A 305 5.59 -18.86 -18.54
C PRO A 305 4.46 -19.20 -17.57
N VAL A 306 4.66 -18.89 -16.31
CA VAL A 306 3.59 -18.97 -15.32
C VAL A 306 2.55 -17.97 -15.79
N LYS A 307 1.48 -18.45 -16.40
CA LYS A 307 0.33 -17.60 -16.67
C LYS A 307 -0.23 -17.24 -15.31
N GLU A 308 0.02 -16.02 -14.87
CA GLU A 308 -0.80 -15.46 -13.82
C GLU A 308 -2.24 -15.55 -14.33
N GLU A 309 -2.99 -16.46 -13.72
CA GLU A 309 -4.37 -16.69 -14.13
C GLU A 309 -5.16 -15.44 -13.75
N SER A 310 -5.33 -14.55 -14.74
CA SER A 310 -6.15 -13.36 -14.55
C SER A 310 -7.55 -13.78 -14.14
N PHE A 311 -7.94 -13.31 -13.01
CA PHE A 311 -9.29 -13.45 -12.50
C PHE A 311 -10.21 -12.55 -13.32
N THR A 312 -11.20 -13.13 -13.97
CA THR A 312 -12.18 -12.37 -14.74
C THR A 312 -13.55 -12.60 -14.12
N LEU A 313 -13.89 -11.82 -13.11
CA LEU A 313 -15.26 -11.76 -12.61
C LEU A 313 -16.11 -11.03 -13.65
N ARG A 314 -17.02 -11.75 -14.29
CA ARG A 314 -18.06 -11.11 -15.11
C ARG A 314 -19.29 -10.97 -14.25
N LEU A 315 -19.55 -9.75 -13.81
CA LEU A 315 -20.78 -9.42 -13.12
C LEU A 315 -21.94 -9.48 -14.13
N PRO A 316 -23.09 -10.05 -13.79
CA PRO A 316 -24.27 -10.02 -14.65
C PRO A 316 -24.74 -8.58 -14.84
N HIS A 317 -25.48 -8.33 -15.94
CA HIS A 317 -26.12 -7.04 -16.16
C HIS A 317 -27.06 -6.71 -15.01
N ALA A 318 -26.92 -5.48 -14.48
CA ALA A 318 -27.77 -5.00 -13.41
C ALA A 318 -29.21 -4.80 -13.90
N ALA A 319 -30.17 -5.28 -13.11
CA ALA A 319 -31.57 -5.03 -13.42
C ALA A 319 -31.88 -3.53 -13.32
N GLU A 320 -32.86 -3.05 -14.10
CA GLU A 320 -33.27 -1.65 -14.06
C GLU A 320 -33.76 -1.24 -12.66
N SER A 321 -33.18 -0.16 -12.13
CA SER A 321 -33.59 0.50 -10.89
C SER A 321 -34.17 1.90 -11.16
N ALA A 322 -34.67 2.56 -10.13
CA ALA A 322 -35.03 3.98 -10.22
C ALA A 322 -33.83 4.83 -10.61
N GLU A 323 -34.06 6.00 -11.25
CA GLU A 323 -32.99 6.94 -11.60
C GLU A 323 -32.25 7.47 -10.35
N LYS A 324 -32.99 7.77 -9.27
CA LYS A 324 -32.45 8.11 -7.96
C LYS A 324 -32.40 6.84 -7.12
N VAL A 325 -31.21 6.32 -6.90
CA VAL A 325 -30.99 5.06 -6.21
C VAL A 325 -31.00 5.26 -4.70
N ILE A 326 -30.26 6.25 -4.21
CA ILE A 326 -30.22 6.66 -2.79
C ILE A 326 -30.36 8.17 -2.74
N MET A 327 -31.23 8.66 -1.86
CA MET A 327 -31.45 10.09 -1.60
C MET A 327 -31.24 10.34 -0.12
N LEU A 328 -30.35 11.26 0.19
CA LEU A 328 -30.04 11.73 1.55
C LEU A 328 -30.56 13.15 1.65
N GLU A 329 -31.51 13.41 2.56
CA GLU A 329 -32.17 14.69 2.73
C GLU A 329 -31.98 15.17 4.17
N HIS A 330 -31.16 16.24 4.36
CA HIS A 330 -30.79 16.81 5.67
C HIS A 330 -30.32 15.76 6.68
N LEU A 331 -29.64 14.69 6.16
CA LEU A 331 -29.29 13.52 6.93
C LEU A 331 -28.16 13.82 7.92
N SER A 332 -28.38 13.50 9.20
CA SER A 332 -27.32 13.48 10.21
C SER A 332 -27.20 12.10 10.81
N VAL A 333 -25.98 11.59 10.87
CA VAL A 333 -25.67 10.25 11.35
C VAL A 333 -24.70 10.26 12.52
N GLY A 334 -24.86 9.31 13.42
CA GLY A 334 -24.06 9.18 14.64
C GLY A 334 -24.74 8.28 15.66
N TYR A 335 -24.33 8.41 16.89
CA TYR A 335 -24.90 7.71 18.04
C TYR A 335 -25.51 8.74 19.00
N GLU A 336 -26.37 8.30 19.92
CA GLU A 336 -27.04 9.20 20.89
C GLU A 336 -26.05 10.16 21.56
N GLY A 337 -26.28 11.48 21.35
CA GLY A 337 -25.45 12.55 21.89
C GLY A 337 -24.16 12.88 21.11
N ASN A 338 -23.82 12.15 20.04
CA ASN A 338 -22.63 12.41 19.24
C ASN A 338 -22.92 12.29 17.74
N ALA A 339 -23.13 13.42 17.05
CA ALA A 339 -23.26 13.47 15.61
C ALA A 339 -21.85 13.35 14.96
N LEU A 340 -21.66 12.33 14.12
CA LEU A 340 -20.43 12.12 13.37
C LEU A 340 -20.42 12.90 12.05
N LEU A 341 -21.57 12.89 11.36
CA LEU A 341 -21.79 13.63 10.11
C LEU A 341 -23.12 14.36 10.21
N SER A 342 -23.18 15.60 9.72
CA SER A 342 -24.36 16.46 9.85
C SER A 342 -24.75 17.08 8.52
N ASP A 343 -26.05 17.27 8.33
CA ASP A 343 -26.68 18.02 7.24
C ASP A 343 -26.19 17.57 5.85
N ILE A 344 -26.42 16.29 5.54
CA ILE A 344 -26.03 15.67 4.28
C ILE A 344 -27.20 15.74 3.30
N ASP A 345 -27.00 16.47 2.18
CA ASP A 345 -27.92 16.56 1.06
C ASP A 345 -27.25 16.03 -0.22
N LEU A 346 -27.39 14.74 -0.49
CA LEU A 346 -26.73 14.06 -1.61
C LEU A 346 -27.66 13.06 -2.28
N VAL A 347 -27.45 12.86 -3.58
CA VAL A 347 -28.19 11.87 -4.37
C VAL A 347 -27.21 10.98 -5.14
N LEU A 348 -27.39 9.68 -4.98
CA LEU A 348 -26.72 8.66 -5.80
C LEU A 348 -27.68 8.24 -6.93
N ARG A 349 -27.23 8.37 -8.16
CA ARG A 349 -28.04 8.07 -9.36
C ARG A 349 -27.68 6.69 -9.93
N ARG A 350 -28.59 6.13 -10.71
CA ARG A 350 -28.36 4.85 -11.41
C ARG A 350 -27.12 4.91 -12.29
N GLY A 351 -26.28 3.87 -12.18
CA GLY A 351 -25.04 3.74 -12.91
C GLY A 351 -23.89 4.62 -12.42
N GLU A 352 -24.12 5.47 -11.41
CA GLU A 352 -22.99 6.19 -10.77
C GLU A 352 -22.17 5.26 -9.89
N LYS A 353 -20.85 5.47 -9.89
CA LYS A 353 -19.90 4.85 -8.99
C LYS A 353 -19.29 5.92 -8.12
N VAL A 354 -19.62 5.89 -6.84
CA VAL A 354 -19.23 6.90 -5.85
C VAL A 354 -18.38 6.29 -4.78
N ALA A 355 -17.22 6.89 -4.50
CA ALA A 355 -16.38 6.54 -3.38
C ALA A 355 -16.56 7.50 -2.20
N ILE A 356 -16.69 6.96 -1.00
CA ILE A 356 -16.67 7.71 0.26
C ILE A 356 -15.27 7.59 0.85
N ILE A 357 -14.59 8.71 1.02
CA ILE A 357 -13.25 8.78 1.61
C ILE A 357 -13.23 9.68 2.83
N GLY A 358 -12.31 9.45 3.75
CA GLY A 358 -12.15 10.28 4.95
C GLY A 358 -11.42 9.56 6.08
N PRO A 359 -11.09 10.26 7.17
CA PRO A 359 -10.36 9.70 8.30
C PRO A 359 -11.06 8.49 8.95
N ASN A 360 -10.29 7.66 9.64
CA ASN A 360 -10.84 6.58 10.44
C ASN A 360 -11.70 7.15 11.60
N GLY A 361 -12.84 6.51 11.87
CA GLY A 361 -13.77 6.97 12.90
C GLY A 361 -14.63 8.19 12.49
N SER A 362 -14.52 8.69 11.27
CA SER A 362 -15.30 9.85 10.79
C SER A 362 -16.78 9.57 10.48
N GLY A 363 -17.24 8.32 10.67
CA GLY A 363 -18.65 7.96 10.47
C GLY A 363 -18.98 7.33 9.11
N LYS A 364 -18.00 6.95 8.29
CA LYS A 364 -18.23 6.33 6.97
C LYS A 364 -19.09 5.05 7.04
N SER A 365 -18.71 4.09 7.86
CA SER A 365 -19.48 2.85 8.05
C SER A 365 -20.81 3.09 8.75
N THR A 366 -20.90 4.11 9.64
CA THR A 366 -22.16 4.52 10.26
C THR A 366 -23.12 5.09 9.22
N LEU A 367 -22.61 5.89 8.27
CA LEU A 367 -23.40 6.40 7.14
C LEU A 367 -23.93 5.24 6.28
N LEU A 368 -23.09 4.26 5.93
CA LEU A 368 -23.54 3.09 5.17
C LEU A 368 -24.64 2.32 5.93
N LYS A 369 -24.45 2.05 7.22
CA LYS A 369 -25.45 1.35 8.04
C LYS A 369 -26.76 2.14 8.17
N THR A 370 -26.70 3.47 8.21
CA THR A 370 -27.89 4.31 8.21
C THR A 370 -28.61 4.28 6.84
N ILE A 371 -27.87 4.30 5.73
CA ILE A 371 -28.44 4.13 4.39
C ILE A 371 -29.12 2.75 4.25
N LEU A 372 -28.51 1.70 4.81
CA LEU A 372 -29.07 0.35 4.84
C LEU A 372 -30.22 0.18 5.84
N GLN A 373 -30.57 1.23 6.59
CA GLN A 373 -31.61 1.23 7.63
C GLN A 373 -31.31 0.27 8.81
N GLU A 374 -30.03 -0.07 9.02
CA GLU A 374 -29.59 -0.86 10.18
C GLU A 374 -29.47 0.02 11.43
N ILE A 375 -29.14 1.31 11.25
CA ILE A 375 -29.06 2.31 12.32
C ILE A 375 -30.01 3.49 11.96
N PRO A 376 -30.86 3.94 12.89
CA PRO A 376 -31.72 5.09 12.63
C PRO A 376 -30.89 6.37 12.48
N PRO A 377 -31.29 7.32 11.60
CA PRO A 377 -30.66 8.62 11.51
C PRO A 377 -30.91 9.46 12.77
N LEU A 378 -30.01 10.37 13.12
CA LEU A 378 -30.23 11.35 14.18
C LEU A 378 -31.19 12.44 13.72
N HIS A 379 -31.05 12.90 12.48
CA HIS A 379 -31.94 13.87 11.81
C HIS A 379 -32.04 13.54 10.32
N GLY A 380 -33.09 14.04 9.67
CA GLY A 380 -33.31 13.84 8.24
C GLY A 380 -33.71 12.43 7.88
N GLU A 381 -33.55 12.07 6.63
CA GLU A 381 -33.93 10.76 6.14
C GLU A 381 -33.02 10.26 5.01
N ALA A 382 -32.86 8.92 4.93
CA ALA A 382 -32.22 8.23 3.82
C ALA A 382 -33.29 7.40 3.09
N LYS A 383 -33.53 7.71 1.81
CA LYS A 383 -34.54 7.02 0.98
C LYS A 383 -33.86 6.15 -0.07
N ILE A 384 -34.31 4.92 -0.21
CA ILE A 384 -33.91 3.99 -1.26
C ILE A 384 -34.98 4.04 -2.36
N GLY A 385 -34.53 4.17 -3.61
CA GLY A 385 -35.38 4.25 -4.78
C GLY A 385 -36.15 2.93 -5.06
N ASN A 386 -37.21 3.02 -5.85
CA ASN A 386 -37.99 1.85 -6.22
C ASN A 386 -37.17 0.87 -7.08
N ARG A 387 -37.41 -0.45 -6.92
CA ARG A 387 -36.71 -1.54 -7.61
C ARG A 387 -35.19 -1.56 -7.37
N VAL A 388 -34.69 -0.85 -6.37
CA VAL A 388 -33.29 -0.93 -5.97
C VAL A 388 -33.09 -2.19 -5.15
N LYS A 389 -32.18 -3.04 -5.57
CA LYS A 389 -31.75 -4.25 -4.87
C LYS A 389 -30.29 -4.07 -4.44
N ILE A 390 -30.12 -3.81 -3.15
CA ILE A 390 -28.80 -3.53 -2.58
C ILE A 390 -28.08 -4.84 -2.29
N GLY A 391 -26.87 -4.98 -2.82
CA GLY A 391 -25.89 -5.98 -2.39
C GLY A 391 -24.89 -5.31 -1.43
N TYR A 392 -24.92 -5.68 -0.15
CA TYR A 392 -24.02 -5.11 0.85
C TYR A 392 -22.85 -6.04 1.15
N PHE A 393 -21.64 -5.52 0.95
CA PHE A 393 -20.41 -6.17 1.34
C PHE A 393 -19.93 -5.57 2.66
N SER A 394 -20.03 -6.36 3.74
CA SER A 394 -19.56 -5.99 5.08
C SER A 394 -18.14 -6.50 5.32
N GLN A 395 -17.37 -5.74 6.07
CA GLN A 395 -16.02 -6.09 6.49
C GLN A 395 -15.97 -7.40 7.33
N SER A 396 -17.06 -7.81 7.94
CA SER A 396 -17.10 -8.91 8.93
C SER A 396 -17.46 -10.30 8.38
N TYR A 397 -17.65 -10.49 7.07
CA TYR A 397 -18.01 -11.81 6.46
C TYR A 397 -19.11 -12.61 7.18
N GLU A 398 -19.99 -11.95 7.94
CA GLU A 398 -21.01 -12.57 8.81
C GLU A 398 -22.03 -13.45 8.08
N ARG A 399 -22.14 -13.29 6.75
CA ARG A 399 -23.08 -14.06 5.91
C ARG A 399 -22.55 -15.40 5.45
N LEU A 400 -21.33 -15.78 5.82
CA LEU A 400 -20.71 -17.04 5.41
C LEU A 400 -20.81 -18.09 6.53
N ASP A 401 -21.46 -19.22 6.26
CA ASP A 401 -21.44 -20.35 7.19
C ASP A 401 -20.06 -21.02 7.18
N SER A 402 -19.31 -20.82 8.25
CA SER A 402 -17.93 -21.30 8.39
C SER A 402 -17.79 -22.82 8.40
N GLN A 403 -18.86 -23.56 8.68
CA GLN A 403 -18.84 -25.03 8.81
C GLN A 403 -19.06 -25.76 7.48
N GLN A 404 -19.71 -25.12 6.53
CA GLN A 404 -19.98 -25.71 5.23
C GLN A 404 -18.77 -25.69 4.31
N THR A 405 -18.70 -26.65 3.38
CA THR A 405 -17.75 -26.54 2.26
C THR A 405 -18.23 -25.45 1.28
N ILE A 406 -17.31 -24.91 0.49
CA ILE A 406 -17.66 -23.91 -0.53
C ILE A 406 -18.73 -24.50 -1.47
N LEU A 407 -18.50 -25.72 -1.96
CA LEU A 407 -19.40 -26.38 -2.91
C LEU A 407 -20.79 -26.58 -2.31
N ASP A 408 -20.88 -27.18 -1.13
CA ASP A 408 -22.16 -27.47 -0.48
C ASP A 408 -22.98 -26.22 -0.19
N ASN A 409 -22.30 -25.14 0.22
CA ASN A 409 -22.94 -23.85 0.47
C ASN A 409 -23.66 -23.34 -0.78
N PHE A 410 -22.97 -23.33 -1.95
CA PHE A 410 -23.56 -22.85 -3.20
C PHE A 410 -24.63 -23.80 -3.77
N LEU A 411 -24.44 -25.12 -3.67
CA LEU A 411 -25.45 -26.11 -4.08
C LEU A 411 -26.75 -25.93 -3.28
N THR A 412 -26.63 -25.75 -1.96
CA THR A 412 -27.79 -25.65 -1.07
C THR A 412 -28.50 -24.31 -1.22
N GLU A 413 -27.76 -23.22 -1.31
CA GLU A 413 -28.33 -21.85 -1.29
C GLU A 413 -28.95 -21.47 -2.64
N TYR A 414 -28.30 -21.85 -3.76
CA TYR A 414 -28.75 -21.46 -5.10
C TYR A 414 -29.39 -22.56 -5.92
N GLY A 415 -29.45 -23.77 -5.41
CA GLY A 415 -30.07 -24.92 -6.11
C GLY A 415 -29.41 -25.26 -7.46
N MET A 416 -28.12 -24.92 -7.62
CA MET A 416 -27.35 -25.15 -8.85
C MET A 416 -26.93 -26.62 -8.95
N THR A 417 -26.60 -27.06 -10.19
CA THR A 417 -25.95 -28.36 -10.38
C THR A 417 -24.46 -28.28 -10.00
N ASP A 418 -23.85 -29.42 -9.67
CA ASP A 418 -22.42 -29.52 -9.34
C ASP A 418 -21.52 -28.91 -10.45
N GLU A 419 -21.84 -29.20 -11.72
CA GLU A 419 -21.10 -28.66 -12.87
C GLU A 419 -21.21 -27.13 -12.98
N GLN A 420 -22.42 -26.58 -12.81
CA GLN A 420 -22.63 -25.12 -12.83
C GLN A 420 -21.87 -24.43 -11.68
N THR A 421 -21.95 -25.00 -10.48
CA THR A 421 -21.27 -24.49 -9.30
C THR A 421 -19.76 -24.51 -9.47
N ARG A 422 -19.17 -25.63 -9.95
CA ARG A 422 -17.72 -25.72 -10.21
C ARG A 422 -17.26 -24.74 -11.29
N ARG A 423 -18.04 -24.57 -12.35
CA ARG A 423 -17.72 -23.60 -13.39
C ARG A 423 -17.70 -22.17 -12.85
N LEU A 424 -18.67 -21.83 -11.99
CA LEU A 424 -18.79 -20.54 -11.34
C LEU A 424 -17.65 -20.30 -10.33
N LEU A 425 -17.40 -21.29 -9.45
CA LEU A 425 -16.29 -21.24 -8.50
C LEU A 425 -14.93 -21.20 -9.21
N GLY A 426 -14.80 -21.89 -10.35
CA GLY A 426 -13.60 -21.84 -11.18
C GLY A 426 -13.29 -20.45 -11.73
N SER A 427 -14.33 -19.63 -12.04
CA SER A 427 -14.13 -18.22 -12.43
C SER A 427 -13.60 -17.35 -11.29
N MET A 428 -13.75 -17.82 -10.04
CA MET A 428 -13.23 -17.20 -8.81
C MET A 428 -11.92 -17.84 -8.33
N LEU A 429 -11.27 -18.64 -9.18
CA LEU A 429 -10.03 -19.37 -8.88
C LEU A 429 -10.15 -20.43 -7.77
N PHE A 430 -11.36 -20.94 -7.51
CA PHE A 430 -11.56 -22.12 -6.67
C PHE A 430 -11.62 -23.35 -7.58
N ARG A 431 -10.53 -24.16 -7.61
CA ARG A 431 -10.39 -25.28 -8.53
C ARG A 431 -9.98 -26.57 -7.80
N GLY A 432 -10.28 -27.71 -8.41
CA GLY A 432 -9.87 -29.01 -7.89
C GLY A 432 -10.36 -29.22 -6.45
N GLU A 433 -9.43 -29.45 -5.52
CA GLU A 433 -9.71 -29.69 -4.10
C GLU A 433 -10.15 -28.43 -3.33
N ASP A 434 -9.93 -27.22 -3.87
CA ASP A 434 -10.29 -25.99 -3.17
C ASP A 434 -11.80 -25.89 -2.90
N VAL A 435 -12.63 -26.40 -3.80
CA VAL A 435 -14.10 -26.33 -3.65
C VAL A 435 -14.63 -27.13 -2.46
N TYR A 436 -13.84 -28.08 -1.96
CA TYR A 436 -14.17 -28.91 -0.79
C TYR A 436 -13.66 -28.34 0.52
N LYS A 437 -12.88 -27.24 0.49
CA LYS A 437 -12.44 -26.56 1.71
C LYS A 437 -13.63 -25.98 2.45
N THR A 438 -13.59 -26.05 3.78
CA THR A 438 -14.58 -25.37 4.61
C THR A 438 -14.38 -23.86 4.51
N ILE A 439 -15.48 -23.11 4.48
CA ILE A 439 -15.47 -21.65 4.39
C ILE A 439 -14.66 -21.03 5.56
N GLY A 440 -14.73 -21.65 6.74
CA GLY A 440 -13.95 -21.23 7.91
C GLY A 440 -12.44 -21.25 7.70
N SER A 441 -11.93 -22.22 6.93
CA SER A 441 -10.49 -22.40 6.66
C SER A 441 -9.91 -21.46 5.58
N LEU A 442 -10.76 -20.69 4.92
CA LEU A 442 -10.35 -19.80 3.84
C LEU A 442 -9.62 -18.54 4.35
N SER A 443 -8.65 -18.08 3.57
CA SER A 443 -8.06 -16.78 3.79
C SER A 443 -9.07 -15.63 3.64
N GLY A 444 -8.77 -14.45 4.20
CA GLY A 444 -9.63 -13.27 4.05
C GLY A 444 -9.92 -12.95 2.58
N GLY A 445 -8.91 -13.01 1.71
CA GLY A 445 -9.08 -12.78 0.28
C GLY A 445 -9.94 -13.83 -0.43
N GLN A 446 -9.85 -15.10 -0.02
CA GLN A 446 -10.73 -16.15 -0.52
C GLN A 446 -12.19 -15.94 -0.09
N LYS A 447 -12.41 -15.54 1.17
CA LYS A 447 -13.74 -15.18 1.69
C LYS A 447 -14.33 -13.99 0.95
N ALA A 448 -13.55 -12.94 0.72
CA ALA A 448 -14.00 -11.76 -0.03
C ALA A 448 -14.49 -12.13 -1.44
N ARG A 449 -13.76 -12.99 -2.16
CA ARG A 449 -14.16 -13.49 -3.48
C ARG A 449 -15.49 -14.26 -3.44
N LEU A 450 -15.71 -15.07 -2.41
CA LEU A 450 -16.98 -15.77 -2.25
C LEU A 450 -18.15 -14.83 -1.98
N VAL A 451 -17.97 -13.82 -1.13
CA VAL A 451 -19.02 -12.83 -0.85
C VAL A 451 -19.36 -12.04 -2.10
N LEU A 452 -18.37 -11.57 -2.86
CA LEU A 452 -18.61 -10.88 -4.13
C LEU A 452 -19.41 -11.76 -5.10
N LEU A 453 -19.07 -13.04 -5.22
CA LEU A 453 -19.80 -13.97 -6.06
C LEU A 453 -21.26 -14.11 -5.62
N LYS A 454 -21.52 -14.21 -4.32
CA LYS A 454 -22.88 -14.28 -3.77
C LYS A 454 -23.69 -13.02 -4.08
N LEU A 455 -23.14 -11.83 -3.89
CA LEU A 455 -23.81 -10.57 -4.22
C LEU A 455 -24.24 -10.52 -5.69
N VAL A 456 -23.39 -11.04 -6.57
CA VAL A 456 -23.70 -11.14 -8.01
C VAL A 456 -24.86 -12.10 -8.27
N LEU A 457 -24.84 -13.28 -7.65
CA LEU A 457 -25.88 -14.28 -7.81
C LEU A 457 -27.24 -13.81 -7.26
N ASP A 458 -27.21 -13.00 -6.21
CA ASP A 458 -28.41 -12.38 -5.64
C ASP A 458 -29.03 -11.33 -6.57
N GLY A 459 -28.35 -10.99 -7.68
CA GLY A 459 -28.86 -10.06 -8.69
C GLY A 459 -28.96 -8.63 -8.20
N ALA A 460 -28.03 -8.19 -7.36
CA ALA A 460 -27.93 -6.80 -6.90
C ALA A 460 -27.75 -5.84 -8.08
N ASN A 461 -28.46 -4.71 -8.07
CA ASN A 461 -28.30 -3.62 -9.03
C ASN A 461 -27.67 -2.35 -8.40
N CYS A 462 -27.50 -2.37 -7.09
CA CYS A 462 -26.73 -1.37 -6.33
C CYS A 462 -25.81 -2.11 -5.36
N LEU A 463 -24.51 -1.94 -5.51
CA LEU A 463 -23.50 -2.50 -4.61
C LEU A 463 -23.08 -1.43 -3.59
N VAL A 464 -23.19 -1.76 -2.31
CA VAL A 464 -22.68 -0.98 -1.19
C VAL A 464 -21.54 -1.77 -0.58
N LEU A 465 -20.32 -1.24 -0.70
CA LEU A 465 -19.09 -1.96 -0.35
C LEU A 465 -18.35 -1.20 0.75
N ASP A 466 -18.10 -1.87 1.88
CA ASP A 466 -17.32 -1.32 3.01
C ASP A 466 -15.97 -2.03 3.07
N GLU A 467 -14.90 -1.33 2.66
CA GLU A 467 -13.52 -1.79 2.59
C GLU A 467 -13.34 -3.15 1.86
N PRO A 468 -13.79 -3.30 0.60
CA PRO A 468 -13.82 -4.59 -0.09
C PRO A 468 -12.43 -5.13 -0.44
N THR A 469 -11.38 -4.31 -0.41
CA THR A 469 -9.99 -4.68 -0.76
C THR A 469 -9.13 -4.96 0.47
N ASN A 470 -9.65 -4.83 1.69
CA ASN A 470 -8.90 -5.12 2.90
C ASN A 470 -8.48 -6.60 2.97
N HIS A 471 -7.23 -6.84 3.35
CA HIS A 471 -6.61 -8.18 3.45
C HIS A 471 -6.52 -8.94 2.11
N LEU A 472 -6.75 -8.29 0.97
CA LEU A 472 -6.53 -8.85 -0.35
C LEU A 472 -5.08 -8.64 -0.78
N ASP A 473 -4.51 -9.66 -1.44
CA ASP A 473 -3.25 -9.46 -2.18
C ASP A 473 -3.51 -8.63 -3.46
N ILE A 474 -2.43 -8.17 -4.07
CA ILE A 474 -2.51 -7.25 -5.22
C ILE A 474 -3.34 -7.85 -6.36
N MET A 475 -3.17 -9.15 -6.68
CA MET A 475 -3.93 -9.82 -7.75
C MET A 475 -5.43 -9.87 -7.44
N ALA A 476 -5.80 -10.14 -6.20
CA ALA A 476 -7.21 -10.16 -5.80
C ALA A 476 -7.82 -8.75 -5.82
N LYS A 477 -7.05 -7.70 -5.48
CA LYS A 477 -7.47 -6.31 -5.61
C LYS A 477 -7.75 -5.93 -7.06
N GLU A 478 -6.82 -6.22 -7.98
CA GLU A 478 -6.98 -5.98 -9.42
C GLU A 478 -8.21 -6.69 -10.00
N ALA A 479 -8.48 -7.89 -9.52
CA ALA A 479 -9.67 -8.61 -9.95
C ALA A 479 -10.97 -7.95 -9.47
N VAL A 480 -11.00 -7.45 -8.22
CA VAL A 480 -12.15 -6.68 -7.68
C VAL A 480 -12.33 -5.38 -8.46
N GLU A 481 -11.25 -4.67 -8.77
CA GLU A 481 -11.25 -3.44 -9.57
C GLU A 481 -11.86 -3.69 -10.95
N ALA A 482 -11.33 -4.67 -11.69
CA ALA A 482 -11.83 -5.01 -13.02
C ALA A 482 -13.32 -5.43 -13.00
N ALA A 483 -13.74 -6.14 -11.94
CA ALA A 483 -15.13 -6.50 -11.76
C ALA A 483 -16.03 -5.29 -11.54
N LEU A 484 -15.61 -4.36 -10.66
CA LEU A 484 -16.36 -3.16 -10.36
C LEU A 484 -16.35 -2.15 -11.52
N GLU A 485 -15.24 -2.07 -12.28
CA GLU A 485 -15.15 -1.25 -13.49
C GLU A 485 -16.16 -1.70 -14.56
N THR A 486 -16.29 -3.01 -14.76
CA THR A 486 -17.21 -3.58 -15.77
C THR A 486 -18.67 -3.65 -15.31
N PHE A 487 -18.95 -3.45 -14.03
CA PHE A 487 -20.31 -3.47 -13.51
C PHE A 487 -21.11 -2.26 -14.00
N ASP A 488 -22.24 -2.52 -14.63
CA ASP A 488 -23.14 -1.51 -15.20
C ASP A 488 -24.20 -0.99 -14.20
N GLY A 489 -24.23 -1.52 -12.98
CA GLY A 489 -25.08 -1.06 -11.89
C GLY A 489 -24.49 0.15 -11.14
N THR A 490 -25.12 0.47 -10.03
CA THR A 490 -24.70 1.57 -9.14
C THR A 490 -23.76 1.05 -8.08
N VAL A 491 -22.70 1.81 -7.75
CA VAL A 491 -21.73 1.43 -6.70
C VAL A 491 -21.57 2.56 -5.69
N LEU A 492 -21.69 2.25 -4.42
CA LEU A 492 -21.30 3.09 -3.31
C LEU A 492 -20.21 2.38 -2.53
N LEU A 493 -19.01 2.96 -2.54
CA LEU A 493 -17.78 2.32 -2.08
C LEU A 493 -17.16 3.13 -0.94
N VAL A 494 -16.91 2.52 0.21
CA VAL A 494 -16.00 3.05 1.24
C VAL A 494 -14.69 2.31 1.11
N THR A 495 -13.58 3.02 0.91
CA THR A 495 -12.26 2.40 0.84
C THR A 495 -11.14 3.40 1.10
N HIS A 496 -10.00 2.87 1.54
CA HIS A 496 -8.73 3.56 1.63
C HIS A 496 -7.77 3.22 0.48
N ASP A 497 -8.18 2.34 -0.44
CA ASP A 497 -7.41 1.95 -1.61
C ASP A 497 -7.54 3.01 -2.72
N ARG A 498 -6.49 3.82 -2.87
CA ARG A 498 -6.45 4.95 -3.82
C ARG A 498 -6.53 4.50 -5.27
N TYR A 499 -5.96 3.34 -5.61
CA TYR A 499 -6.06 2.77 -6.96
C TYR A 499 -7.50 2.38 -7.28
N LEU A 500 -8.16 1.66 -6.37
CA LEU A 500 -9.56 1.30 -6.54
C LEU A 500 -10.46 2.54 -6.71
N VAL A 501 -10.24 3.59 -5.90
CA VAL A 501 -11.00 4.85 -6.04
C VAL A 501 -10.75 5.49 -7.40
N ASN A 502 -9.50 5.51 -7.86
CA ASN A 502 -9.13 6.18 -9.11
C ASN A 502 -9.69 5.48 -10.35
N GLU A 503 -9.67 4.15 -10.36
CA GLU A 503 -10.13 3.33 -11.50
C GLU A 503 -11.65 3.19 -11.56
N VAL A 504 -12.32 3.11 -10.40
CA VAL A 504 -13.75 2.77 -10.34
C VAL A 504 -14.62 4.01 -10.15
N ALA A 505 -14.22 4.96 -9.29
CA ALA A 505 -15.10 6.05 -8.90
C ALA A 505 -15.05 7.23 -9.89
N GLY A 506 -16.21 7.58 -10.44
CA GLY A 506 -16.40 8.83 -11.20
C GLY A 506 -16.74 10.03 -10.32
N ARG A 507 -16.96 9.81 -9.02
CA ARG A 507 -17.41 10.83 -8.07
C ARG A 507 -16.98 10.46 -6.66
N ILE A 508 -16.59 11.46 -5.87
CA ILE A 508 -16.08 11.25 -4.50
C ILE A 508 -16.91 12.06 -3.51
N TRP A 509 -17.30 11.40 -2.43
CA TRP A 509 -17.84 12.03 -1.23
C TRP A 509 -16.77 12.04 -0.15
N ALA A 510 -16.11 13.18 0.05
CA ALA A 510 -15.07 13.31 1.06
C ALA A 510 -15.64 13.78 2.40
N VAL A 511 -15.28 13.07 3.47
CA VAL A 511 -15.62 13.49 4.83
C VAL A 511 -14.60 14.51 5.30
N GLU A 512 -15.05 15.74 5.48
CA GLU A 512 -14.25 16.88 5.91
C GLU A 512 -14.92 17.58 7.09
N LYS A 513 -14.28 17.60 8.25
CA LYS A 513 -14.75 18.31 9.47
C LYS A 513 -16.22 18.00 9.85
N GLY A 514 -16.65 16.74 9.72
CA GLY A 514 -18.01 16.31 10.07
C GLY A 514 -19.08 16.59 9.00
N HIS A 515 -18.70 17.02 7.81
CA HIS A 515 -19.56 17.20 6.65
C HIS A 515 -19.11 16.33 5.48
N LEU A 516 -20.01 16.05 4.54
CA LEU A 516 -19.71 15.37 3.29
C LEU A 516 -19.61 16.39 2.15
N THR A 517 -18.41 16.50 1.58
CA THR A 517 -18.16 17.35 0.41
C THR A 517 -18.17 16.49 -0.84
N ASN A 518 -18.92 16.92 -1.86
CA ASN A 518 -19.01 16.22 -3.14
C ASN A 518 -18.00 16.74 -4.15
N TYR A 519 -17.23 15.84 -4.74
CA TYR A 519 -16.29 16.11 -5.83
C TYR A 519 -16.70 15.30 -7.07
N ASN A 520 -16.84 15.97 -8.21
CA ASN A 520 -17.22 15.33 -9.47
C ASN A 520 -15.95 14.98 -10.28
N GLY A 521 -15.35 13.85 -9.96
CA GLY A 521 -14.13 13.36 -10.57
C GLY A 521 -13.56 12.18 -9.77
N ASN A 522 -12.46 11.64 -10.28
CA ASN A 522 -11.71 10.55 -9.64
C ASN A 522 -10.79 11.05 -8.50
N TYR A 523 -9.94 10.16 -7.98
CA TYR A 523 -9.06 10.49 -6.86
C TYR A 523 -8.04 11.59 -7.20
N ASP A 524 -7.47 11.59 -8.41
CA ASP A 524 -6.51 12.60 -8.84
C ASP A 524 -7.15 13.99 -8.89
N PHE A 525 -8.37 14.08 -9.41
CA PHE A 525 -9.15 15.33 -9.39
C PHE A 525 -9.43 15.83 -7.97
N TYR A 526 -9.79 14.91 -7.07
CA TYR A 526 -9.98 15.26 -5.65
C TYR A 526 -8.72 15.85 -5.03
N LEU A 527 -7.54 15.24 -5.28
CA LEU A 527 -6.26 15.75 -4.76
C LEU A 527 -5.98 17.17 -5.26
N GLU A 528 -6.14 17.43 -6.56
CA GLU A 528 -5.94 18.75 -7.13
C GLU A 528 -6.85 19.82 -6.49
N GLU A 529 -8.12 19.50 -6.30
CA GLU A 529 -9.08 20.44 -5.70
C GLU A 529 -8.82 20.64 -4.20
N ARG A 530 -8.45 19.60 -3.47
CA ARG A 530 -8.02 19.68 -2.07
C ARG A 530 -6.82 20.61 -1.90
N ASP A 531 -5.80 20.43 -2.73
CA ASP A 531 -4.56 21.23 -2.67
C ASP A 531 -4.82 22.69 -3.04
N LYS A 532 -5.67 22.97 -4.04
CA LYS A 532 -6.10 24.33 -4.40
C LYS A 532 -6.86 25.01 -3.24
N ARG A 533 -7.72 24.28 -2.51
CA ARG A 533 -8.42 24.81 -1.33
C ARG A 533 -7.46 25.10 -0.19
N GLN A 534 -6.53 24.20 0.13
CA GLN A 534 -5.54 24.41 1.18
C GLN A 534 -4.65 25.63 0.89
N GLN A 535 -4.25 25.84 -0.37
CA GLN A 535 -3.49 27.03 -0.77
C GLN A 535 -4.29 28.33 -0.64
N ARG A 536 -5.60 28.30 -0.83
CA ARG A 536 -6.49 29.48 -0.64
C ARG A 536 -6.76 29.78 0.82
N GLU A 537 -6.80 28.77 1.68
CA GLU A 537 -7.03 28.89 3.12
C GLU A 537 -5.73 29.17 3.90
N ALA A 538 -4.56 28.97 3.30
CA ALA A 538 -3.27 29.33 3.91
C ALA A 538 -3.25 30.83 4.19
N PRO A 539 -2.98 31.28 5.45
CA PRO A 539 -2.86 32.70 5.74
C PRO A 539 -1.77 33.30 4.89
N LEU A 540 -2.08 34.38 4.18
CA LEU A 540 -1.09 35.18 3.47
C LEU A 540 0.06 35.50 4.45
N PRO A 541 1.33 35.31 4.05
CA PRO A 541 2.43 35.67 4.92
C PRO A 541 2.25 37.15 5.31
N GLU A 542 2.15 37.41 6.61
CA GLU A 542 2.09 38.78 7.14
C GLU A 542 3.22 39.56 6.52
N SER A 543 2.86 40.51 5.67
CA SER A 543 3.79 41.48 5.13
C SER A 543 4.40 42.21 6.32
N SER A 544 5.65 41.89 6.64
CA SER A 544 6.44 42.63 7.61
C SER A 544 6.24 44.12 7.36
N HIS A 545 5.62 44.82 8.31
CA HIS A 545 5.52 46.26 8.33
C HIS A 545 6.96 46.85 8.22
N ARG A 546 7.34 47.24 7.01
CA ARG A 546 8.45 48.14 6.80
C ARG A 546 8.02 49.50 7.34
N ALA A 547 8.65 49.93 8.43
CA ALA A 547 8.60 51.31 8.91
C ALA A 547 8.94 52.31 7.78
N PRO A 548 8.28 53.49 7.74
CA PRO A 548 8.56 54.50 6.72
C PRO A 548 10.01 55.00 6.86
N LYS A 549 10.80 54.78 5.84
CA LYS A 549 12.11 55.48 5.72
C LYS A 549 11.85 56.83 5.12
N GLU A 550 12.29 57.87 5.87
CA GLU A 550 12.41 59.25 5.44
C GLU A 550 13.22 59.39 4.15
N GLU A 551 12.72 60.21 3.22
CA GLU A 551 13.40 60.59 2.00
C GLU A 551 14.62 61.49 2.30
N PRO A 552 15.79 61.29 1.69
CA PRO A 552 16.75 62.36 1.53
C PRO A 552 16.76 62.85 0.08
N VAL A 553 16.83 64.16 0.01
CA VAL A 553 16.94 65.07 -1.10
C VAL A 553 18.03 64.65 -2.13
N LYS A 554 17.71 64.82 -3.44
CA LYS A 554 18.60 64.68 -4.57
C LYS A 554 19.70 65.72 -4.58
N PRO A 555 20.91 65.41 -5.14
CA PRO A 555 21.44 66.21 -6.19
C PRO A 555 21.82 65.45 -7.48
N ASP A 556 21.77 66.21 -8.50
CA ASP A 556 21.94 66.11 -9.92
C ASP A 556 23.26 65.47 -10.41
N GLY A 557 23.16 64.80 -11.56
CA GLY A 557 24.20 64.78 -12.59
C GLY A 557 25.13 63.57 -12.70
N SER A 558 24.88 62.70 -13.64
CA SER A 558 25.73 62.36 -14.80
C SER A 558 25.68 60.88 -15.20
N LYS A 559 25.68 60.72 -16.49
CA LYS A 559 25.61 59.52 -17.32
C LYS A 559 26.65 58.44 -16.99
N HIS A 560 26.21 57.18 -16.83
CA HIS A 560 26.91 56.02 -17.43
C HIS A 560 25.99 54.79 -17.48
N ARG A 561 25.90 54.15 -18.66
CA ARG A 561 25.20 52.89 -18.92
C ARG A 561 26.05 51.72 -18.39
N PRO A 562 25.44 50.69 -17.81
CA PRO A 562 26.03 49.36 -17.80
C PRO A 562 25.18 48.35 -18.59
N HIS A 563 25.88 47.36 -19.06
CA HIS A 563 25.51 46.23 -19.87
C HIS A 563 24.33 45.39 -19.27
N GLU A 564 23.42 45.01 -20.17
CA GLU A 564 22.39 44.00 -19.93
C GLU A 564 22.98 42.58 -19.97
N GLU A 565 22.95 41.85 -18.86
CA GLU A 565 23.02 40.40 -18.87
C GLU A 565 21.63 39.80 -19.16
N LYS A 566 21.52 39.10 -20.28
CA LYS A 566 20.33 38.43 -20.74
C LYS A 566 20.08 37.17 -19.90
N SER A 567 19.06 37.16 -19.04
CA SER A 567 18.46 35.94 -18.50
C SER A 567 17.69 35.23 -19.62
N LYS A 568 17.92 33.92 -19.77
CA LYS A 568 17.25 33.08 -20.74
C LYS A 568 15.76 32.91 -20.38
N ASN A 569 14.90 33.64 -21.10
CA ASN A 569 13.45 33.41 -21.07
C ASN A 569 13.12 32.07 -21.74
N GLN A 570 12.48 31.19 -21.01
CA GLN A 570 11.75 30.06 -21.60
C GLN A 570 10.56 30.63 -22.42
N ARG A 571 10.59 30.43 -23.73
CA ARG A 571 9.46 30.77 -24.61
C ARG A 571 8.38 29.71 -24.42
N ILE A 572 7.22 30.14 -23.97
CA ILE A 572 5.98 29.36 -24.01
C ILE A 572 5.43 29.49 -25.43
N TYR A 573 5.37 28.39 -26.17
CA TYR A 573 4.82 28.35 -27.52
C TYR A 573 3.30 28.25 -27.49
N THR A 574 2.63 28.94 -28.38
CA THR A 574 1.19 28.78 -28.59
C THR A 574 0.88 27.45 -29.32
N PRO A 575 -0.33 26.88 -29.17
CA PRO A 575 -0.68 25.61 -29.83
C PRO A 575 -0.46 25.57 -31.35
N ALA A 576 -0.63 26.72 -32.03
CA ALA A 576 -0.42 26.84 -33.46
C ALA A 576 1.06 26.89 -33.88
N GLU A 577 1.96 27.27 -32.95
CA GLU A 577 3.41 27.26 -33.17
C GLU A 577 4.00 25.87 -32.86
N ALA A 578 3.42 25.14 -31.90
CA ALA A 578 3.80 23.77 -31.57
C ALA A 578 3.52 22.81 -32.76
N GLU A 579 2.41 22.97 -33.43
CA GLU A 579 2.00 22.12 -34.58
C GLU A 579 2.93 22.27 -35.79
N LYS A 580 3.58 23.43 -35.99
CA LYS A 580 4.58 23.67 -37.03
C LYS A 580 5.98 23.11 -36.70
N LEU A 581 6.28 22.88 -35.44
CA LEU A 581 7.58 22.36 -34.99
C LEU A 581 7.62 20.84 -34.83
N LEU A 582 6.45 20.18 -34.78
CA LEU A 582 6.35 18.73 -34.66
C LEU A 582 7.16 17.94 -35.72
N PRO A 583 7.17 18.28 -37.02
CA PRO A 583 7.95 17.53 -37.99
C PRO A 583 9.46 17.62 -37.82
N GLU A 584 9.97 18.75 -37.32
CA GLU A 584 11.43 18.93 -37.04
C GLU A 584 11.91 18.17 -35.82
N VAL A 585 11.05 18.02 -34.82
CA VAL A 585 11.35 17.27 -33.59
C VAL A 585 11.31 15.75 -33.86
N GLU A 586 10.37 15.28 -34.64
CA GLU A 586 10.29 13.87 -35.05
C GLU A 586 11.47 13.44 -35.94
N LEU A 587 12.00 14.35 -36.76
CA LEU A 587 13.20 14.05 -37.57
C LEU A 587 14.44 13.92 -36.71
N LYS A 588 14.58 14.74 -35.68
CA LYS A 588 15.73 14.68 -34.71
C LYS A 588 15.68 13.49 -33.78
N ILE A 589 14.51 12.96 -33.46
CA ILE A 589 14.37 11.74 -32.63
C ILE A 589 14.68 10.47 -33.45
N ARG A 590 14.53 10.50 -34.79
CA ARG A 590 14.93 9.38 -35.67
C ARG A 590 16.43 9.33 -35.99
N GLU A 591 17.17 10.39 -35.73
CA GLU A 591 18.61 10.47 -35.95
C GLU A 591 19.45 10.20 -34.67
N GLN A 592 18.82 10.02 -33.51
CA GLN A 592 19.41 9.49 -32.28
C GLN A 592 18.99 8.03 -32.06
#